data_c931090f3e98472883554c66c4175366
#
_entry.id   c931090f3e98472883554c66c4175366
#
_cell.length_a   1.000
_cell.length_b   1.000
_cell.length_c   1.000
_cell.angle_alpha   90.00
_cell.angle_beta   90.00
_cell.angle_gamma   90.00
#
_symmetry.space_group_name_H-M   'P 1'
#
loop_
_entity.id
_entity.type
_entity.pdbx_description
1 polymer ?
#
loop_
_entity_poly.entity_id
_entity_poly.type
_entity_poly.pdbx_seq_one_letter_code
_entity_poly.pdbx_strand_id
1 'polypeptide(L)'
;DVQTDVMANGHDFYPTILALTGTTKPVGKQLDGLNLAPLLLRNPSDASLIKDASGRIRDTMVWHFPNSAALESSIRIGDYKLVRNYNHHVDPRTRPLELYRLYDSKDGAQKRADIEEAKDLVEAMPEKARAMDQRLTTILTEMKASYPYLNPDCKRLPDTRKRVASVLSHKQTGDRVVFVYKDNGAKVIRANLIYTENAGHRFEEWFRAPAMVGPDMTVTAKLPKGATHYFINLIDENNYLRSYPAVVDATSPSKSNVKFAERALKVGG
;
A
#
# COMPACT_ATOMS: atom_id res chain seq x y z
N ASP A 1 38.39 -2.71 -0.53
CA ASP A 1 37.00 -2.39 -0.27
C ASP A 1 36.61 -1.22 -1.17
N VAL A 2 35.46 -1.31 -1.82
CA VAL A 2 34.96 -0.28 -2.71
C VAL A 2 33.65 0.25 -2.12
N GLN A 3 33.53 1.56 -2.04
CA GLN A 3 32.30 2.25 -1.63
C GLN A 3 31.69 2.95 -2.84
N THR A 4 30.36 3.06 -2.84
CA THR A 4 29.62 3.82 -3.86
C THR A 4 28.53 4.66 -3.20
N ASP A 5 28.34 5.88 -3.70
CA ASP A 5 27.24 6.77 -3.35
C ASP A 5 26.00 6.55 -4.26
N VAL A 6 26.09 5.57 -5.17
CA VAL A 6 24.97 5.23 -6.05
C VAL A 6 23.82 4.67 -5.23
N MET A 7 22.65 5.24 -5.45
CA MET A 7 21.42 4.83 -4.77
C MET A 7 21.08 3.38 -5.14
N ALA A 8 21.06 2.49 -4.15
CA ALA A 8 20.80 1.06 -4.33
C ALA A 8 19.88 0.51 -3.22
N ASN A 9 19.20 -0.58 -3.50
CA ASN A 9 18.32 -1.22 -2.52
C ASN A 9 18.21 -2.74 -2.79
N GLY A 10 17.56 -3.49 -1.87
CA GLY A 10 17.43 -4.96 -1.96
C GLY A 10 16.76 -5.48 -3.24
N HIS A 11 15.89 -4.72 -3.87
CA HIS A 11 15.26 -5.10 -5.15
C HIS A 11 16.27 -5.24 -6.31
N ASP A 12 17.43 -4.61 -6.19
CA ASP A 12 18.45 -4.59 -7.22
C ASP A 12 19.26 -5.89 -7.27
N PHE A 13 19.24 -6.69 -6.20
CA PHE A 13 19.98 -7.95 -6.18
C PHE A 13 19.50 -8.92 -7.25
N TYR A 14 18.19 -9.06 -7.44
CA TYR A 14 17.67 -10.04 -8.39
C TYR A 14 18.13 -9.76 -9.84
N PRO A 15 17.91 -8.57 -10.43
CA PRO A 15 18.41 -8.27 -11.78
C PRO A 15 19.94 -8.27 -11.86
N THR A 16 20.64 -7.93 -10.77
CA THR A 16 22.10 -7.96 -10.73
C THR A 16 22.64 -9.39 -10.78
N ILE A 17 22.07 -10.30 -10.00
CA ILE A 17 22.45 -11.72 -10.01
C ILE A 17 22.19 -12.33 -11.39
N LEU A 18 21.02 -12.07 -11.99
CA LEU A 18 20.73 -12.54 -13.35
C LEU A 18 21.81 -12.09 -14.34
N ALA A 19 22.20 -10.82 -14.28
CA ALA A 19 23.23 -10.29 -15.17
C ALA A 19 24.61 -10.90 -14.93
N LEU A 20 25.01 -11.09 -13.67
CA LEU A 20 26.30 -11.68 -13.32
C LEU A 20 26.39 -13.17 -13.68
N THR A 21 25.28 -13.89 -13.66
CA THR A 21 25.22 -15.33 -14.00
C THR A 21 24.90 -15.59 -15.47
N GLY A 22 24.66 -14.55 -16.28
CA GLY A 22 24.24 -14.71 -17.67
C GLY A 22 22.85 -15.31 -17.83
N THR A 23 22.04 -15.31 -16.77
CA THR A 23 20.68 -15.86 -16.77
C THR A 23 19.69 -14.80 -17.25
N THR A 24 18.77 -15.20 -18.12
CA THR A 24 17.73 -14.32 -18.63
C THR A 24 16.57 -14.14 -17.65
N LYS A 25 15.99 -12.94 -17.62
CA LYS A 25 14.78 -12.67 -16.86
C LYS A 25 13.61 -13.52 -17.39
N PRO A 26 12.80 -14.15 -16.51
CA PRO A 26 11.59 -14.85 -16.92
C PRO A 26 10.64 -13.94 -17.71
N VAL A 27 10.05 -14.48 -18.78
CA VAL A 27 9.09 -13.76 -19.62
C VAL A 27 7.89 -13.29 -18.77
N GLY A 28 7.47 -12.05 -18.97
CA GLY A 28 6.32 -11.45 -18.25
C GLY A 28 6.62 -11.00 -16.82
N LYS A 29 7.80 -11.31 -16.26
CA LYS A 29 8.17 -10.84 -14.91
C LYS A 29 8.55 -9.36 -14.93
N GLN A 30 7.80 -8.52 -14.24
CA GLN A 30 8.17 -7.13 -13.97
C GLN A 30 9.16 -7.09 -12.80
N LEU A 31 10.21 -6.28 -12.90
CA LEU A 31 11.20 -6.06 -11.86
C LEU A 31 11.28 -4.57 -11.56
N ASP A 32 11.25 -4.22 -10.27
CA ASP A 32 11.38 -2.84 -9.80
C ASP A 32 12.85 -2.46 -9.57
N GLY A 33 13.72 -3.46 -9.42
CA GLY A 33 15.16 -3.28 -9.24
C GLY A 33 15.90 -3.03 -10.55
N LEU A 34 17.06 -2.39 -10.45
CA LEU A 34 17.98 -2.16 -11.55
C LEU A 34 19.22 -3.06 -11.43
N ASN A 35 19.81 -3.37 -12.57
CA ASN A 35 21.04 -4.16 -12.63
C ASN A 35 22.25 -3.30 -12.21
N LEU A 36 22.88 -3.65 -11.10
CA LEU A 36 24.06 -3.00 -10.54
C LEU A 36 25.38 -3.64 -11.01
N ALA A 37 25.35 -4.70 -11.83
CA ALA A 37 26.57 -5.37 -12.31
C ALA A 37 27.57 -4.41 -12.99
N PRO A 38 27.17 -3.38 -13.75
CA PRO A 38 28.10 -2.41 -14.30
C PRO A 38 28.94 -1.66 -13.25
N LEU A 39 28.38 -1.35 -12.07
CA LEU A 39 29.12 -0.75 -10.97
C LEU A 39 30.17 -1.72 -10.40
N LEU A 40 29.80 -2.99 -10.27
CA LEU A 40 30.66 -4.02 -9.69
C LEU A 40 31.82 -4.39 -10.62
N LEU A 41 31.57 -4.37 -11.94
CA LEU A 41 32.53 -4.87 -12.94
C LEU A 41 33.36 -3.77 -13.59
N ARG A 42 32.92 -2.51 -13.56
CA ARG A 42 33.59 -1.40 -14.27
C ARG A 42 34.01 -0.27 -13.35
N ASN A 43 33.05 0.54 -12.88
CA ASN A 43 33.34 1.69 -12.03
C ASN A 43 32.25 1.86 -10.97
N PRO A 44 32.56 1.58 -9.72
CA PRO A 44 31.59 1.63 -8.62
C PRO A 44 31.08 3.05 -8.31
N SER A 45 31.79 4.09 -8.73
CA SER A 45 31.40 5.48 -8.47
C SER A 45 30.63 6.13 -9.61
N ASP A 46 30.45 5.44 -10.75
CA ASP A 46 29.78 6.00 -11.92
C ASP A 46 28.27 5.72 -11.92
N ALA A 47 27.51 6.62 -11.31
CA ALA A 47 26.05 6.54 -11.28
C ALA A 47 25.40 6.46 -12.67
N SER A 48 26.07 6.98 -13.72
CA SER A 48 25.55 6.98 -15.10
C SER A 48 25.40 5.58 -15.69
N LEU A 49 26.05 4.59 -15.07
CA LEU A 49 25.95 3.17 -15.46
C LEU A 49 24.60 2.55 -15.05
N ILE A 50 23.89 3.14 -14.08
CA ILE A 50 22.63 2.59 -13.57
C ILE A 50 21.47 3.36 -14.14
N LYS A 51 20.81 2.75 -15.13
CA LYS A 51 19.70 3.34 -15.86
C LYS A 51 18.45 2.45 -15.76
N ASP A 52 17.30 3.11 -15.71
CA ASP A 52 16.00 2.43 -15.84
C ASP A 52 15.74 1.98 -17.29
N ALA A 53 14.60 1.33 -17.52
CA ALA A 53 14.21 0.86 -18.85
C ALA A 53 14.03 2.00 -19.88
N SER A 54 13.85 3.24 -19.43
CA SER A 54 13.77 4.43 -20.29
C SER A 54 15.12 5.10 -20.53
N GLY A 55 16.21 4.54 -19.99
CA GLY A 55 17.55 5.06 -20.11
C GLY A 55 17.88 6.22 -19.17
N ARG A 56 17.02 6.53 -18.18
CA ARG A 56 17.27 7.58 -17.18
C ARG A 56 18.13 7.04 -16.05
N ILE A 57 19.08 7.86 -15.60
CA ILE A 57 19.89 7.57 -14.42
C ILE A 57 18.97 7.55 -13.18
N ARG A 58 19.18 6.59 -12.27
CA ARG A 58 18.42 6.51 -11.03
C ARG A 58 18.73 7.71 -10.12
N ASP A 59 17.70 8.48 -9.83
CA ASP A 59 17.72 9.57 -8.86
C ASP A 59 16.61 9.44 -7.80
N THR A 60 15.75 8.44 -7.98
CA THR A 60 14.52 8.27 -7.19
C THR A 60 14.40 6.84 -6.66
N MET A 61 14.02 6.72 -5.40
CA MET A 61 13.63 5.46 -4.76
C MET A 61 12.36 5.65 -3.93
N VAL A 62 11.52 4.61 -3.90
CA VAL A 62 10.26 4.60 -3.17
C VAL A 62 10.21 3.42 -2.21
N TRP A 63 9.72 3.66 -1.01
CA TRP A 63 9.35 2.64 -0.04
C TRP A 63 7.87 2.78 0.27
N HIS A 64 7.15 1.68 0.17
CA HIS A 64 5.72 1.63 0.44
C HIS A 64 5.43 0.41 1.30
N PHE A 65 5.29 0.63 2.60
CA PHE A 65 4.98 -0.40 3.57
C PHE A 65 3.94 0.12 4.59
N PRO A 66 2.71 0.44 4.14
CA PRO A 66 1.67 1.02 4.99
C PRO A 66 1.02 -0.06 5.87
N ASN A 67 1.81 -0.73 6.68
CA ASN A 67 1.39 -1.87 7.49
C ASN A 67 2.09 -1.86 8.85
N SER A 68 1.42 -2.41 9.87
CA SER A 68 1.95 -2.59 11.22
C SER A 68 2.32 -1.27 11.92
N ALA A 69 3.54 -1.14 12.43
CA ALA A 69 3.97 -0.02 13.26
C ALA A 69 4.18 1.29 12.47
N ALA A 70 4.61 1.19 11.22
CA ALA A 70 4.86 2.34 10.34
C ALA A 70 3.81 2.36 9.21
N LEU A 71 2.74 3.13 9.40
CA LEU A 71 1.72 3.35 8.36
C LEU A 71 2.18 4.49 7.46
N GLU A 72 3.22 4.24 6.64
CA GLU A 72 3.85 5.28 5.85
C GLU A 72 4.24 4.83 4.45
N SER A 73 4.52 5.80 3.61
CA SER A 73 5.26 5.65 2.36
C SER A 73 6.30 6.74 2.27
N SER A 74 7.43 6.45 1.68
CA SER A 74 8.45 7.46 1.48
C SER A 74 9.03 7.44 0.08
N ILE A 75 9.51 8.61 -0.34
CA ILE A 75 10.23 8.81 -1.60
C ILE A 75 11.51 9.58 -1.33
N ARG A 76 12.62 9.07 -1.84
CA ARG A 76 13.87 9.80 -1.90
C ARG A 76 14.09 10.27 -3.34
N ILE A 77 14.38 11.57 -3.50
CA ILE A 77 14.79 12.16 -4.77
C ILE A 77 16.08 12.96 -4.53
N GLY A 78 17.17 12.48 -5.07
CA GLY A 78 18.50 13.07 -4.81
C GLY A 78 18.81 13.11 -3.31
N ASP A 79 19.05 14.32 -2.79
CA ASP A 79 19.42 14.57 -1.39
C ASP A 79 18.24 14.53 -0.41
N TYR A 80 17.01 14.59 -0.89
CA TYR A 80 15.82 14.77 -0.07
C TYR A 80 15.00 13.50 0.04
N LYS A 81 14.42 13.28 1.23
CA LYS A 81 13.42 12.23 1.51
C LYS A 81 12.13 12.87 1.98
N LEU A 82 11.03 12.51 1.37
CA LEU A 82 9.69 12.82 1.86
C LEU A 82 9.08 11.56 2.48
N VAL A 83 8.44 11.72 3.64
CA VAL A 83 7.62 10.69 4.29
C VAL A 83 6.16 11.15 4.26
N ARG A 84 5.27 10.25 3.82
CA ARG A 84 3.81 10.40 3.88
C ARG A 84 3.26 9.48 4.94
N ASN A 85 2.65 10.06 5.97
CA ASN A 85 2.07 9.32 7.09
C ASN A 85 0.56 9.12 6.90
N TYR A 86 0.09 7.89 6.99
CA TYR A 86 -1.33 7.56 6.84
C TYR A 86 -2.11 7.58 8.17
N ASN A 87 -1.41 7.57 9.30
CA ASN A 87 -2.00 7.57 10.64
C ASN A 87 -2.04 8.94 11.34
N HIS A 88 -1.69 10.02 10.63
CA HIS A 88 -1.64 11.38 11.19
C HIS A 88 -2.96 11.83 11.85
N HIS A 89 -4.10 11.28 11.43
CA HIS A 89 -5.40 11.56 12.07
C HIS A 89 -5.54 10.89 13.45
N VAL A 90 -4.77 9.86 13.72
CA VAL A 90 -4.88 9.04 14.93
C VAL A 90 -3.81 9.39 15.96
N ASP A 91 -2.61 9.66 15.51
CA ASP A 91 -1.49 10.10 16.34
C ASP A 91 -1.19 11.59 16.12
N PRO A 92 -1.50 12.46 17.08
CA PRO A 92 -1.31 13.91 16.93
C PRO A 92 0.16 14.32 16.84
N ARG A 93 1.11 13.43 17.14
CA ARG A 93 2.55 13.67 17.00
C ARG A 93 3.01 13.47 15.56
N THR A 94 2.23 12.81 14.75
CA THR A 94 2.57 12.47 13.38
C THR A 94 2.01 13.54 12.42
N ARG A 95 2.88 14.14 11.61
CA ARG A 95 2.47 15.05 10.54
C ARG A 95 2.02 14.26 9.30
N PRO A 96 1.12 14.80 8.47
CA PRO A 96 0.73 14.14 7.21
C PRO A 96 1.90 13.95 6.26
N LEU A 97 2.77 14.94 6.17
CA LEU A 97 4.01 14.93 5.39
C LEU A 97 5.17 15.42 6.24
N GLU A 98 6.34 14.84 6.03
CA GLU A 98 7.61 15.25 6.60
C GLU A 98 8.67 15.24 5.50
N LEU A 99 9.55 16.25 5.48
CA LEU A 99 10.59 16.40 4.46
C LEU A 99 11.95 16.56 5.11
N TYR A 100 12.91 15.73 4.73
CA TYR A 100 14.26 15.73 5.28
C TYR A 100 15.30 15.91 4.19
N ARG A 101 16.40 16.60 4.49
CA ARG A 101 17.58 16.67 3.64
C ARG A 101 18.64 15.70 4.14
N LEU A 102 18.65 14.48 3.61
CA LEU A 102 19.56 13.43 4.08
C LEU A 102 21.03 13.68 3.72
N TYR A 103 21.26 14.32 2.56
CA TYR A 103 22.59 14.58 2.03
C TYR A 103 22.76 16.03 1.57
N ASP A 104 24.00 16.44 1.41
CA ASP A 104 24.43 17.66 0.73
C ASP A 104 25.40 17.27 -0.39
N SER A 105 24.87 17.12 -1.59
CA SER A 105 25.64 16.75 -2.78
C SER A 105 26.17 18.03 -3.42
N LYS A 106 27.38 18.43 -3.01
CA LYS A 106 28.15 19.49 -3.65
C LYS A 106 29.37 18.89 -4.30
N ASP A 107 29.71 19.41 -5.48
CA ASP A 107 30.92 19.03 -6.22
C ASP A 107 31.05 17.52 -6.52
N GLY A 108 29.89 16.82 -6.69
CA GLY A 108 29.86 15.40 -7.04
C GLY A 108 30.05 14.43 -5.88
N ALA A 109 30.31 14.90 -4.67
CA ALA A 109 30.40 14.06 -3.48
C ALA A 109 29.14 14.19 -2.61
N GLN A 110 28.58 13.06 -2.16
CA GLN A 110 27.49 13.05 -1.18
C GLN A 110 28.08 13.14 0.24
N LYS A 111 27.79 14.25 0.92
CA LYS A 111 28.07 14.40 2.34
C LYS A 111 26.78 14.16 3.14
N ARG A 112 26.85 13.36 4.19
CA ARG A 112 25.74 13.17 5.12
C ARG A 112 25.37 14.50 5.77
N ALA A 113 24.08 14.85 5.76
CA ALA A 113 23.54 16.05 6.38
C ALA A 113 22.63 15.69 7.56
N ASP A 114 21.39 15.28 7.31
CA ASP A 114 20.39 14.93 8.34
C ASP A 114 19.93 13.48 8.13
N ILE A 115 20.85 12.53 8.33
CA ILE A 115 20.55 11.09 8.17
C ILE A 115 19.60 10.58 9.25
N GLU A 116 19.57 11.23 10.40
CA GLU A 116 18.72 10.88 11.54
C GLU A 116 17.29 11.42 11.40
N GLU A 117 17.01 12.16 10.31
CA GLU A 117 15.67 12.72 10.02
C GLU A 117 15.17 13.61 11.19
N ALA A 118 16.06 14.38 11.79
CA ALA A 118 15.77 15.19 12.98
C ALA A 118 15.13 16.54 12.65
N LYS A 119 15.38 17.09 11.43
CA LYS A 119 14.93 18.42 11.03
C LYS A 119 13.92 18.33 9.89
N ASP A 120 12.64 18.38 10.22
CA ASP A 120 11.58 18.48 9.24
C ASP A 120 11.57 19.83 8.52
N LEU A 121 11.63 19.80 7.19
CA LEU A 121 11.69 20.95 6.30
C LEU A 121 10.37 21.23 5.59
N VAL A 122 9.28 20.53 5.90
CA VAL A 122 8.01 20.66 5.18
C VAL A 122 7.47 22.08 5.18
N GLU A 123 7.59 22.79 6.30
CA GLU A 123 7.17 24.20 6.43
C GLU A 123 8.13 25.17 5.72
N ALA A 124 9.41 24.86 5.72
CA ALA A 124 10.44 25.71 5.07
C ALA A 124 10.48 25.50 3.55
N MET A 125 10.05 24.35 3.04
CA MET A 125 10.12 23.98 1.63
C MET A 125 8.80 23.35 1.14
N PRO A 126 7.64 24.01 1.31
CA PRO A 126 6.34 23.40 1.04
C PRO A 126 6.13 23.00 -0.43
N GLU A 127 6.69 23.77 -1.39
CA GLU A 127 6.59 23.44 -2.81
C GLU A 127 7.37 22.16 -3.15
N LYS A 128 8.55 21.98 -2.57
CA LYS A 128 9.34 20.76 -2.74
C LYS A 128 8.60 19.55 -2.15
N ALA A 129 8.06 19.69 -0.94
CA ALA A 129 7.28 18.62 -0.30
C ALA A 129 6.09 18.22 -1.17
N ARG A 130 5.32 19.20 -1.68
CA ARG A 130 4.18 18.96 -2.57
C ARG A 130 4.58 18.26 -3.87
N ALA A 131 5.66 18.70 -4.50
CA ALA A 131 6.15 18.10 -5.74
C ALA A 131 6.60 16.63 -5.52
N MET A 132 7.30 16.37 -4.43
CA MET A 132 7.73 15.00 -4.08
C MET A 132 6.53 14.10 -3.73
N ASP A 133 5.52 14.64 -3.04
CA ASP A 133 4.29 13.91 -2.72
C ASP A 133 3.47 13.55 -3.98
N GLN A 134 3.39 14.47 -4.93
CA GLN A 134 2.77 14.20 -6.23
C GLN A 134 3.54 13.13 -7.00
N ARG A 135 4.88 13.17 -6.98
CA ARG A 135 5.71 12.15 -7.63
C ARG A 135 5.53 10.78 -6.98
N LEU A 136 5.50 10.72 -5.64
CA LEU A 136 5.18 9.50 -4.90
C LEU A 136 3.81 8.93 -5.31
N THR A 137 2.78 9.78 -5.38
CA THR A 137 1.43 9.38 -5.79
C THR A 137 1.42 8.79 -7.19
N THR A 138 2.12 9.42 -8.15
CA THR A 138 2.23 8.92 -9.53
C THR A 138 2.83 7.51 -9.54
N ILE A 139 3.98 7.32 -8.88
CA ILE A 139 4.67 6.03 -8.84
C ILE A 139 3.81 4.95 -8.19
N LEU A 140 3.20 5.24 -7.04
CA LEU A 140 2.34 4.28 -6.34
C LEU A 140 1.09 3.92 -7.16
N THR A 141 0.56 4.85 -7.96
CA THR A 141 -0.56 4.60 -8.87
C THR A 141 -0.14 3.69 -10.01
N GLU A 142 0.99 3.95 -10.65
CA GLU A 142 1.57 3.11 -11.71
C GLU A 142 1.84 1.68 -11.22
N MET A 143 2.34 1.55 -9.99
CA MET A 143 2.57 0.27 -9.33
C MET A 143 1.28 -0.42 -8.86
N LYS A 144 0.13 0.22 -8.96
CA LYS A 144 -1.16 -0.24 -8.42
C LYS A 144 -1.07 -0.58 -6.93
N ALA A 145 -0.32 0.24 -6.18
CA ALA A 145 -0.11 0.05 -4.76
C ALA A 145 -1.41 0.14 -3.96
N SER A 146 -1.53 -0.69 -2.93
CA SER A 146 -2.69 -0.67 -2.02
C SER A 146 -2.44 0.30 -0.88
N TYR A 147 -3.35 1.24 -0.66
CA TYR A 147 -3.30 2.16 0.47
C TYR A 147 -4.04 1.58 1.68
N PRO A 148 -3.67 1.97 2.92
CA PRO A 148 -4.43 1.60 4.10
C PRO A 148 -5.80 2.27 4.07
N TYR A 149 -6.81 1.53 4.48
CA TYR A 149 -8.17 2.07 4.62
C TYR A 149 -8.38 2.64 6.01
N LEU A 150 -9.26 3.64 6.10
CA LEU A 150 -9.68 4.20 7.36
C LEU A 150 -10.74 3.31 8.00
N ASN A 151 -10.58 3.02 9.31
CA ASN A 151 -11.59 2.30 10.08
C ASN A 151 -12.64 3.28 10.60
N PRO A 152 -13.91 3.21 10.14
CA PRO A 152 -14.94 4.14 10.56
C PRO A 152 -15.29 4.06 12.06
N ASP A 153 -14.93 2.97 12.73
CA ASP A 153 -15.14 2.81 14.18
C ASP A 153 -14.08 3.53 15.03
N CYS A 154 -13.01 4.03 14.41
CA CYS A 154 -12.00 4.84 15.08
C CYS A 154 -12.56 6.24 15.40
N LYS A 155 -12.79 6.51 16.68
CA LYS A 155 -13.40 7.75 17.16
C LYS A 155 -12.55 9.01 16.95
N ARG A 156 -11.25 8.85 16.71
CA ARG A 156 -10.31 9.97 16.44
C ARG A 156 -10.37 10.48 15.01
N LEU A 157 -10.99 9.74 14.09
CA LEU A 157 -11.17 10.14 12.71
C LEU A 157 -12.29 11.19 12.59
N PRO A 158 -12.25 12.04 11.52
CA PRO A 158 -13.28 13.05 11.25
C PRO A 158 -14.70 12.47 11.20
N ASP A 159 -15.70 13.32 11.38
CA ASP A 159 -17.13 12.92 11.40
C ASP A 159 -17.65 12.35 10.07
N THR A 160 -16.89 12.50 8.98
CA THR A 160 -17.12 11.76 7.72
C THR A 160 -17.20 10.26 7.92
N ARG A 161 -16.54 9.70 8.96
CA ARG A 161 -16.64 8.29 9.37
C ARG A 161 -18.07 7.82 9.67
N LYS A 162 -18.96 8.73 10.04
CA LYS A 162 -20.38 8.44 10.32
C LYS A 162 -21.22 8.29 9.05
N ARG A 163 -20.69 8.67 7.88
CA ARG A 163 -21.38 8.64 6.60
C ARG A 163 -21.18 7.34 5.81
N VAL A 164 -20.40 6.40 6.34
CA VAL A 164 -20.14 5.13 5.66
C VAL A 164 -21.43 4.33 5.46
N ALA A 165 -21.54 3.67 4.31
CA ALA A 165 -22.67 2.85 3.96
C ALA A 165 -22.89 1.71 4.97
N SER A 166 -24.14 1.30 5.13
CA SER A 166 -24.57 0.17 5.95
C SER A 166 -25.22 -0.88 5.09
N VAL A 167 -24.75 -2.13 5.16
CA VAL A 167 -25.41 -3.24 4.47
C VAL A 167 -26.70 -3.58 5.19
N LEU A 168 -27.79 -3.61 4.44
CA LEU A 168 -29.15 -3.88 4.92
C LEU A 168 -29.52 -5.37 4.81
N SER A 169 -29.11 -6.00 3.70
CA SER A 169 -29.40 -7.42 3.44
C SER A 169 -28.39 -8.01 2.48
N HIS A 170 -28.33 -9.34 2.45
CA HIS A 170 -27.60 -10.07 1.44
C HIS A 170 -28.42 -11.28 0.98
N LYS A 171 -28.14 -11.74 -0.23
CA LYS A 171 -28.71 -12.95 -0.78
C LYS A 171 -27.66 -13.70 -1.61
N GLN A 172 -27.57 -15.00 -1.37
CA GLN A 172 -26.80 -15.89 -2.23
C GLN A 172 -27.75 -16.70 -3.11
N THR A 173 -27.39 -16.87 -4.38
CA THR A 173 -28.09 -17.75 -5.33
C THR A 173 -27.03 -18.44 -6.18
N GLY A 174 -26.81 -19.73 -5.91
CA GLY A 174 -25.69 -20.47 -6.49
C GLY A 174 -24.34 -19.83 -6.10
N ASP A 175 -23.54 -19.49 -7.08
CA ASP A 175 -22.25 -18.82 -6.87
C ASP A 175 -22.33 -17.28 -6.90
N ARG A 176 -23.53 -16.70 -7.08
CA ARG A 176 -23.74 -15.26 -7.08
C ARG A 176 -24.19 -14.78 -5.72
N VAL A 177 -23.56 -13.73 -5.22
CA VAL A 177 -23.97 -13.00 -4.00
C VAL A 177 -24.35 -11.58 -4.33
N VAL A 178 -25.41 -11.08 -3.70
CA VAL A 178 -25.90 -9.71 -3.84
C VAL A 178 -26.05 -9.12 -2.43
N PHE A 179 -25.50 -7.94 -2.23
CA PHE A 179 -25.65 -7.15 -1.01
C PHE A 179 -26.41 -5.88 -1.35
N VAL A 180 -27.42 -5.56 -0.55
CA VAL A 180 -28.13 -4.27 -0.62
C VAL A 180 -27.62 -3.42 0.52
N TYR A 181 -27.26 -2.17 0.23
CA TYR A 181 -26.77 -1.24 1.24
C TYR A 181 -27.55 0.08 1.24
N LYS A 182 -27.47 0.78 2.35
CA LYS A 182 -27.98 2.14 2.49
C LYS A 182 -26.79 3.10 2.40
N ASP A 183 -26.92 4.11 1.57
CA ASP A 183 -26.05 5.27 1.57
C ASP A 183 -26.37 6.15 2.79
N ASN A 184 -25.35 6.46 3.58
CA ASN A 184 -25.46 7.33 4.75
C ASN A 184 -24.78 8.70 4.49
N GLY A 185 -24.55 9.06 3.22
CA GLY A 185 -24.01 10.34 2.79
C GLY A 185 -22.55 10.29 2.32
N ALA A 186 -21.96 9.09 2.17
CA ALA A 186 -20.69 8.89 1.48
C ALA A 186 -20.85 7.78 0.43
N LYS A 187 -20.57 8.12 -0.82
CA LYS A 187 -20.72 7.21 -1.97
C LYS A 187 -19.77 6.02 -1.87
N VAL A 188 -20.30 4.80 -2.00
CA VAL A 188 -19.48 3.60 -2.18
C VAL A 188 -18.88 3.62 -3.59
N ILE A 189 -17.57 3.64 -3.67
CA ILE A 189 -16.83 3.71 -4.95
C ILE A 189 -16.18 2.39 -5.34
N ARG A 190 -16.01 1.49 -4.38
CA ARG A 190 -15.40 0.18 -4.61
C ARG A 190 -15.91 -0.84 -3.61
N ALA A 191 -15.98 -2.09 -4.04
CA ALA A 191 -16.27 -3.22 -3.18
C ALA A 191 -15.33 -4.40 -3.49
N ASN A 192 -15.07 -5.23 -2.49
CA ASN A 192 -14.32 -6.45 -2.64
C ASN A 192 -15.02 -7.58 -1.87
N LEU A 193 -15.20 -8.70 -2.53
CA LEU A 193 -15.56 -9.95 -1.85
C LEU A 193 -14.27 -10.52 -1.23
N ILE A 194 -14.35 -10.85 0.05
CA ILE A 194 -13.28 -11.54 0.77
C ILE A 194 -13.79 -12.94 1.08
N TYR A 195 -13.01 -13.96 0.76
CA TYR A 195 -13.43 -15.35 0.93
C TYR A 195 -12.29 -16.22 1.43
N THR A 196 -12.65 -17.36 2.00
CA THR A 196 -11.69 -18.38 2.39
C THR A 196 -12.15 -19.76 1.90
N GLU A 197 -11.19 -20.64 1.63
CA GLU A 197 -11.41 -22.03 1.26
C GLU A 197 -11.12 -22.98 2.44
N ASN A 198 -10.49 -22.50 3.50
CA ASN A 198 -10.03 -23.29 4.64
C ASN A 198 -10.56 -22.78 5.99
N ALA A 199 -11.81 -22.35 6.03
CA ALA A 199 -12.45 -21.83 7.22
C ALA A 199 -12.33 -22.79 8.43
N GLY A 200 -12.03 -22.22 9.59
CA GLY A 200 -11.86 -22.95 10.84
C GLY A 200 -10.50 -23.63 11.01
N HIS A 201 -9.62 -23.61 10.05
CA HIS A 201 -8.24 -24.06 10.19
C HIS A 201 -7.44 -23.15 11.14
N ARG A 202 -6.34 -23.69 11.67
CA ARG A 202 -5.45 -22.90 12.56
C ARG A 202 -4.94 -21.64 11.89
N PHE A 203 -4.67 -21.71 10.58
CA PHE A 203 -4.25 -20.60 9.74
C PHE A 203 -5.27 -20.47 8.62
N GLU A 204 -6.28 -19.62 8.83
CA GLU A 204 -7.24 -19.27 7.80
C GLU A 204 -6.57 -18.35 6.77
N GLU A 205 -6.68 -18.72 5.50
CA GLU A 205 -6.22 -17.92 4.38
C GLU A 205 -7.40 -17.19 3.75
N TRP A 206 -7.29 -15.88 3.63
CA TRP A 206 -8.35 -15.04 3.09
C TRP A 206 -7.91 -14.37 1.81
N PHE A 207 -8.71 -14.56 0.78
CA PHE A 207 -8.45 -14.06 -0.57
C PHE A 207 -9.43 -12.95 -0.94
N ARG A 208 -9.05 -12.15 -1.92
CA ARG A 208 -9.86 -11.05 -2.44
C ARG A 208 -10.31 -11.36 -3.86
N ALA A 209 -11.63 -11.25 -4.10
CA ALA A 209 -12.23 -11.26 -5.42
C ALA A 209 -12.92 -9.93 -5.71
N PRO A 210 -13.01 -9.50 -6.99
CA PRO A 210 -13.70 -8.26 -7.34
C PRO A 210 -15.19 -8.36 -7.06
N ALA A 211 -15.79 -7.24 -6.66
CA ALA A 211 -17.24 -7.07 -6.55
C ALA A 211 -17.66 -5.81 -7.31
N MET A 212 -18.82 -5.86 -7.96
CA MET A 212 -19.36 -4.74 -8.75
C MET A 212 -20.31 -3.92 -7.90
N VAL A 213 -20.08 -2.62 -7.84
CA VAL A 213 -21.01 -1.65 -7.24
C VAL A 213 -22.03 -1.27 -8.32
N GLY A 214 -23.29 -1.59 -8.08
CA GLY A 214 -24.41 -1.26 -8.97
C GLY A 214 -25.01 0.11 -8.70
N PRO A 215 -25.83 0.64 -9.62
CA PRO A 215 -26.48 1.96 -9.47
C PRO A 215 -27.53 2.00 -8.35
N ASP A 216 -28.14 0.86 -8.03
CA ASP A 216 -29.28 0.77 -7.10
C ASP A 216 -28.87 0.44 -5.66
N MET A 217 -27.72 0.98 -5.22
CA MET A 217 -27.16 0.68 -3.89
C MET A 217 -27.02 -0.84 -3.66
N THR A 218 -26.62 -1.55 -4.70
CA THR A 218 -26.33 -2.98 -4.66
C THR A 218 -24.85 -3.25 -4.94
N VAL A 219 -24.34 -4.30 -4.33
CA VAL A 219 -23.02 -4.86 -4.68
C VAL A 219 -23.21 -6.32 -5.04
N THR A 220 -22.67 -6.72 -6.18
CA THR A 220 -22.73 -8.09 -6.64
C THR A 220 -21.32 -8.68 -6.78
N ALA A 221 -21.18 -9.95 -6.42
CA ALA A 221 -19.92 -10.69 -6.62
C ALA A 221 -20.21 -12.13 -6.97
N LYS A 222 -19.21 -12.79 -7.54
CA LYS A 222 -19.22 -14.23 -7.79
C LYS A 222 -18.31 -14.91 -6.78
N LEU A 223 -18.84 -15.91 -6.08
CA LEU A 223 -18.07 -16.76 -5.18
C LEU A 223 -17.11 -17.63 -6.00
N PRO A 224 -15.82 -17.61 -5.71
CA PRO A 224 -14.87 -18.55 -6.31
C PRO A 224 -15.19 -20.00 -5.94
N LYS A 225 -14.81 -20.90 -6.82
CA LYS A 225 -14.94 -22.35 -6.57
C LYS A 225 -14.09 -22.73 -5.36
N GLY A 226 -14.67 -23.47 -4.42
CA GLY A 226 -14.00 -23.88 -3.18
C GLY A 226 -14.21 -22.93 -2.01
N ALA A 227 -14.78 -21.73 -2.24
CA ALA A 227 -15.11 -20.82 -1.15
C ALA A 227 -16.05 -21.48 -0.14
N THR A 228 -15.71 -21.42 1.14
CA THR A 228 -16.50 -21.95 2.25
C THR A 228 -17.21 -20.86 3.03
N HIS A 229 -16.51 -19.72 3.20
CA HIS A 229 -17.02 -18.53 3.90
C HIS A 229 -16.60 -17.26 3.17
N TYR A 230 -17.37 -16.21 3.35
CA TYR A 230 -17.13 -14.91 2.70
C TYR A 230 -17.69 -13.75 3.50
N PHE A 231 -17.21 -12.54 3.21
CA PHE A 231 -17.77 -11.26 3.62
C PHE A 231 -17.53 -10.22 2.55
N ILE A 232 -18.22 -9.08 2.62
CA ILE A 232 -18.03 -7.97 1.68
C ILE A 232 -17.34 -6.79 2.37
N ASN A 233 -16.39 -6.18 1.68
CA ASN A 233 -15.83 -4.88 2.04
C ASN A 233 -16.39 -3.82 1.11
N LEU A 234 -17.00 -2.79 1.67
CA LEU A 234 -17.42 -1.57 0.99
C LEU A 234 -16.40 -0.47 1.27
N ILE A 235 -15.94 0.20 0.24
CA ILE A 235 -14.99 1.32 0.33
C ILE A 235 -15.67 2.55 -0.23
N ASP A 236 -15.72 3.63 0.56
CA ASP A 236 -16.34 4.88 0.16
C ASP A 236 -15.33 5.89 -0.43
N GLU A 237 -15.85 7.00 -0.92
CA GLU A 237 -15.10 8.10 -1.52
C GLU A 237 -14.12 8.79 -0.55
N ASN A 238 -14.31 8.63 0.76
CA ASN A 238 -13.41 9.13 1.81
C ASN A 238 -12.38 8.08 2.27
N ASN A 239 -12.28 6.95 1.55
CA ASN A 239 -11.38 5.82 1.84
C ASN A 239 -11.69 5.10 3.17
N TYR A 240 -12.91 5.18 3.68
CA TYR A 240 -13.35 4.33 4.76
C TYR A 240 -13.72 2.95 4.24
N LEU A 241 -13.33 1.92 4.99
CA LEU A 241 -13.70 0.54 4.71
C LEU A 241 -14.69 0.04 5.77
N ARG A 242 -15.83 -0.47 5.32
CA ARG A 242 -16.81 -1.17 6.15
C ARG A 242 -16.96 -2.62 5.68
N SER A 243 -16.73 -3.56 6.58
CA SER A 243 -16.98 -4.98 6.32
C SER A 243 -18.40 -5.39 6.74
N TYR A 244 -18.98 -6.32 5.99
CA TYR A 244 -20.25 -6.95 6.37
C TYR A 244 -20.20 -8.47 6.07
N PRO A 245 -20.53 -9.32 7.08
CA PRO A 245 -20.66 -8.95 8.49
C PRO A 245 -19.37 -8.36 9.04
N ALA A 246 -19.44 -7.69 10.19
CA ALA A 246 -18.25 -7.21 10.87
C ALA A 246 -17.44 -8.41 11.39
N VAL A 247 -16.28 -8.63 10.79
CA VAL A 247 -15.40 -9.78 11.11
C VAL A 247 -14.44 -9.50 12.28
N VAL A 248 -14.34 -8.22 12.69
CA VAL A 248 -13.52 -7.79 13.82
C VAL A 248 -14.41 -7.12 14.86
N ASP A 249 -14.20 -7.46 16.13
CA ASP A 249 -14.87 -6.80 17.23
C ASP A 249 -14.15 -5.50 17.58
N ALA A 250 -14.82 -4.38 17.36
CA ALA A 250 -14.30 -3.07 17.71
C ALA A 250 -14.06 -2.89 19.23
N THR A 251 -14.70 -3.70 20.06
CA THR A 251 -14.61 -3.62 21.53
C THR A 251 -13.47 -4.48 22.10
N SER A 252 -12.89 -5.38 21.31
CA SER A 252 -11.84 -6.29 21.77
C SER A 252 -10.78 -6.56 20.70
N PRO A 253 -10.00 -5.55 20.30
CA PRO A 253 -9.03 -5.66 19.20
C PRO A 253 -7.86 -6.60 19.49
N SER A 254 -7.65 -7.00 20.73
CA SER A 254 -6.48 -7.78 21.17
C SER A 254 -6.71 -9.29 21.30
N LYS A 255 -7.90 -9.81 20.99
CA LYS A 255 -8.11 -11.27 20.99
C LYS A 255 -7.55 -11.90 19.72
N SER A 256 -6.28 -12.23 19.77
CA SER A 256 -5.49 -12.84 18.69
C SER A 256 -5.95 -14.22 18.21
N ASN A 257 -7.01 -14.79 18.78
CA ASN A 257 -7.48 -16.15 18.51
C ASN A 257 -8.89 -16.21 17.89
N VAL A 258 -9.46 -15.09 17.45
CA VAL A 258 -10.78 -15.11 16.78
C VAL A 258 -10.58 -15.57 15.34
N LYS A 259 -11.18 -16.71 15.00
CA LYS A 259 -11.28 -17.16 13.61
C LYS A 259 -12.29 -16.27 12.90
N PHE A 260 -11.87 -15.62 11.83
CA PHE A 260 -12.76 -14.74 11.07
C PHE A 260 -13.95 -15.49 10.46
N ALA A 261 -13.78 -16.75 10.13
CA ALA A 261 -14.86 -17.61 9.63
C ALA A 261 -16.06 -17.72 10.58
N GLU A 262 -15.86 -17.63 11.90
CA GLU A 262 -16.97 -17.68 12.86
C GLU A 262 -17.94 -16.51 12.74
N ARG A 263 -17.52 -15.42 12.10
CA ARG A 263 -18.31 -14.20 11.90
C ARG A 263 -18.65 -13.95 10.44
N ALA A 264 -18.03 -14.68 9.53
CA ALA A 264 -18.28 -14.56 8.10
C ALA A 264 -19.58 -15.30 7.69
N LEU A 265 -20.09 -14.94 6.53
CA LEU A 265 -21.21 -15.65 5.91
C LEU A 265 -20.73 -17.01 5.40
N LYS A 266 -21.51 -18.04 5.67
CA LYS A 266 -21.23 -19.40 5.17
C LYS A 266 -21.80 -19.56 3.77
N VAL A 267 -21.05 -20.19 2.88
CA VAL A 267 -21.55 -20.54 1.54
C VAL A 267 -22.63 -21.59 1.65
N GLY A 268 -23.80 -21.34 1.03
CA GLY A 268 -24.97 -22.23 1.07
C GLY A 268 -25.74 -22.18 2.39
N GLY A 269 -25.51 -21.16 3.22
CA GLY A 269 -26.24 -20.89 4.46
C GLY A 269 -27.48 -20.03 4.28
#